data_a9541364deeb81df11789f10137e5218
#
_entry.id   a9541364deeb81df11789f10137e5218
#
_cell.length_a   1.000
_cell.length_b   1.000
_cell.length_c   1.000
_cell.angle_alpha   90.00
_cell.angle_beta   90.00
_cell.angle_gamma   90.00
#
_symmetry.space_group_name_H-M   'P 1'
#
loop_
_entity.id
_entity.type
_entity.pdbx_description
1 polymer ?
#
loop_
_entity_poly.entity_id
_entity_poly.type
_entity_poly.pdbx_seq_one_letter_code
_entity_poly.pdbx_strand_id
1 'polypeptide(L)'
;YGACAIVALLHNALVAIGIFSILGGALQWEVNLMFITGILAVIGYSVNNTVVVFDRIRENQLRHMELDFETIVNNSLAESLTRSINTSLTTTIVVLALLLFVGATIQNFAIVLLIGILAGTFSSLFFAPSLLVVWEKREWRRFVNWLPFIKAGSR
;
A
#
# COMPACT_ATOMS: atom_id res chain seq x y z
N TYR A 1 -2.52 -14.28 -3.68
CA TYR A 1 -2.21 -13.38 -2.56
C TYR A 1 -0.82 -12.77 -2.69
N GLY A 2 0.27 -13.57 -2.77
CA GLY A 2 1.65 -13.06 -2.82
C GLY A 2 1.92 -12.08 -3.97
N ALA A 3 1.50 -12.41 -5.19
CA ALA A 3 1.67 -11.54 -6.35
C ALA A 3 0.94 -10.19 -6.16
N CYS A 4 -0.29 -10.20 -5.65
CA CYS A 4 -1.04 -8.97 -5.35
C CYS A 4 -0.35 -8.13 -4.26
N ALA A 5 0.25 -8.77 -3.25
CA ALA A 5 1.03 -8.09 -2.22
C ALA A 5 2.24 -7.38 -2.83
N ILE A 6 3.00 -8.04 -3.70
CA ILE A 6 4.17 -7.45 -4.38
C ILE A 6 3.76 -6.25 -5.24
N VAL A 7 2.67 -6.37 -6.01
CA VAL A 7 2.16 -5.26 -6.83
C VAL A 7 1.72 -4.08 -5.96
N ALA A 8 1.02 -4.35 -4.85
CA ALA A 8 0.64 -3.31 -3.89
C ALA A 8 1.85 -2.62 -3.25
N LEU A 9 2.91 -3.37 -2.94
CA LEU A 9 4.16 -2.81 -2.41
C LEU A 9 4.88 -1.92 -3.42
N LEU A 10 4.99 -2.35 -4.67
CA LEU A 10 5.56 -1.53 -5.73
C LEU A 10 4.77 -0.25 -5.93
N HIS A 11 3.43 -0.35 -5.95
CA HIS A 11 2.55 0.81 -6.01
C HIS A 11 2.82 1.79 -4.86
N ASN A 12 2.92 1.31 -3.61
CA ASN A 12 3.17 2.14 -2.45
C ASN A 12 4.54 2.83 -2.50
N ALA A 13 5.58 2.11 -2.92
CA ALA A 13 6.91 2.68 -3.11
C ALA A 13 6.90 3.78 -4.18
N LEU A 14 6.24 3.54 -5.32
CA LEU A 14 6.11 4.52 -6.39
C LEU A 14 5.32 5.76 -5.97
N VAL A 15 4.23 5.58 -5.22
CA VAL A 15 3.44 6.70 -4.67
C VAL A 15 4.28 7.52 -3.70
N ALA A 16 5.00 6.89 -2.77
CA ALA A 16 5.85 7.59 -1.82
C ALA A 16 6.98 8.37 -2.53
N ILE A 17 7.65 7.76 -3.51
CA ILE A 17 8.68 8.42 -4.32
C ILE A 17 8.08 9.55 -5.15
N GLY A 18 6.92 9.34 -5.76
CA GLY A 18 6.23 10.34 -6.59
C GLY A 18 5.83 11.58 -5.79
N ILE A 19 5.20 11.39 -4.64
CA ILE A 19 4.81 12.50 -3.75
C ILE A 19 6.06 13.25 -3.26
N PHE A 20 7.08 12.51 -2.82
CA PHE A 20 8.34 13.15 -2.38
C PHE A 20 9.02 13.90 -3.52
N SER A 21 9.01 13.37 -4.74
CA SER A 21 9.60 14.03 -5.91
C SER A 21 8.90 15.36 -6.24
N ILE A 22 7.56 15.39 -6.17
CA ILE A 22 6.78 16.59 -6.40
C ILE A 22 7.06 17.65 -5.32
N LEU A 23 7.02 17.24 -4.05
CA LEU A 23 7.29 18.12 -2.92
C LEU A 23 8.75 18.54 -2.88
N GLY A 24 9.68 17.63 -3.17
CA GLY A 24 11.11 17.89 -3.21
C GLY A 24 11.50 18.90 -4.29
N GLY A 25 10.87 18.81 -5.47
CA GLY A 25 11.06 19.78 -6.54
C GLY A 25 10.57 21.18 -6.16
N ALA A 26 9.47 21.28 -5.40
CA ALA A 26 8.93 22.55 -4.93
C ALA A 26 9.71 23.15 -3.74
N LEU A 27 10.24 22.29 -2.85
CA LEU A 27 10.89 22.66 -1.59
C LEU A 27 12.42 22.52 -1.63
N GLN A 28 12.98 22.15 -2.79
CA GLN A 28 14.42 21.89 -3.00
C GLN A 28 15.02 20.87 -2.02
N TRP A 29 14.27 19.81 -1.73
CA TRP A 29 14.77 18.74 -0.88
C TRP A 29 15.74 17.84 -1.64
N GLU A 30 16.86 17.52 -1.00
CA GLU A 30 17.86 16.66 -1.59
C GLU A 30 17.56 15.18 -1.37
N VAL A 31 17.75 14.37 -2.41
CA VAL A 31 17.73 12.91 -2.31
C VAL A 31 19.05 12.46 -1.69
N ASN A 32 19.01 12.12 -0.43
CA ASN A 32 20.16 11.68 0.35
C ASN A 32 19.95 10.25 0.91
N LEU A 33 20.96 9.74 1.63
CA LEU A 33 20.91 8.41 2.24
C LEU A 33 19.71 8.26 3.20
N MET A 34 19.31 9.32 3.90
CA MET A 34 18.14 9.32 4.79
C MET A 34 16.84 9.14 4.03
N PHE A 35 16.71 9.70 2.83
CA PHE A 35 15.59 9.46 1.94
C PHE A 35 15.48 7.98 1.56
N ILE A 36 16.58 7.35 1.14
CA ILE A 36 16.61 5.93 0.76
C ILE A 36 16.21 5.04 1.95
N THR A 37 16.73 5.35 3.14
CA THR A 37 16.37 4.65 4.38
C THR A 37 14.88 4.80 4.68
N GLY A 38 14.31 5.98 4.46
CA GLY A 38 12.89 6.25 4.61
C GLY A 38 12.03 5.40 3.68
N ILE A 39 12.39 5.28 2.41
CA ILE A 39 11.70 4.42 1.44
C ILE A 39 11.75 2.95 1.86
N LEU A 40 12.90 2.45 2.32
CA LEU A 40 13.02 1.07 2.82
C LEU A 40 12.12 0.83 4.04
N ALA A 41 12.07 1.78 4.96
CA ALA A 41 11.18 1.72 6.13
C ALA A 41 9.70 1.73 5.72
N VAL A 42 9.30 2.55 4.74
CA VAL A 42 7.93 2.58 4.18
C VAL A 42 7.57 1.24 3.56
N ILE A 43 8.46 0.63 2.79
CA ILE A 43 8.23 -0.70 2.22
C ILE A 43 7.98 -1.72 3.34
N GLY A 44 8.84 -1.75 4.36
CA GLY A 44 8.68 -2.66 5.50
C GLY A 44 7.37 -2.46 6.25
N TYR A 45 6.97 -1.21 6.49
CA TYR A 45 5.69 -0.88 7.11
C TYR A 45 4.49 -1.31 6.24
N SER A 46 4.55 -1.06 4.95
CA SER A 46 3.50 -1.41 4.00
C SER A 46 3.32 -2.93 3.86
N VAL A 47 4.41 -3.71 3.87
CA VAL A 47 4.36 -5.19 3.92
C VAL A 47 3.53 -5.63 5.12
N ASN A 48 3.87 -5.13 6.31
CA ASN A 48 3.20 -5.53 7.54
C ASN A 48 1.68 -5.28 7.47
N ASN A 49 1.25 -4.11 7.02
CA ASN A 49 -0.18 -3.78 6.89
C ASN A 49 -0.89 -4.67 5.86
N THR A 50 -0.30 -4.86 4.69
CA THR A 50 -0.88 -5.66 3.61
C THR A 50 -1.01 -7.14 4.01
N VAL A 51 0.01 -7.69 4.68
CA VAL A 51 -0.01 -9.08 5.16
C VAL A 51 -1.13 -9.30 6.16
N VAL A 52 -1.33 -8.39 7.12
CA VAL A 52 -2.40 -8.50 8.12
C VAL A 52 -3.78 -8.52 7.48
N VAL A 53 -4.03 -7.68 6.48
CA VAL A 53 -5.31 -7.65 5.75
C VAL A 53 -5.51 -8.94 4.95
N PHE A 54 -4.48 -9.39 4.23
CA PHE A 54 -4.56 -10.61 3.42
C PHE A 54 -4.69 -11.88 4.26
N ASP A 55 -4.05 -11.92 5.40
CA ASP A 55 -4.18 -13.03 6.35
C ASP A 55 -5.62 -13.15 6.86
N ARG A 56 -6.25 -12.01 7.18
CA ARG A 56 -7.66 -11.98 7.58
C ARG A 56 -8.61 -12.39 6.46
N ILE A 57 -8.38 -11.94 5.23
CA ILE A 57 -9.17 -12.39 4.07
C ILE A 57 -9.04 -13.90 3.89
N ARG A 58 -7.84 -14.44 3.99
CA ARG A 58 -7.58 -15.88 3.88
C ARG A 58 -8.27 -16.68 4.99
N GLU A 59 -8.20 -16.19 6.22
CA GLU A 59 -8.88 -16.83 7.37
C GLU A 59 -10.40 -16.88 7.16
N ASN A 60 -11.02 -15.78 6.78
CA ASN A 60 -12.46 -15.70 6.54
C ASN A 60 -12.89 -16.52 5.31
N GLN A 61 -12.06 -16.64 4.28
CA GLN A 61 -12.31 -17.49 3.14
C GLN A 61 -12.39 -18.98 3.54
N LEU A 62 -11.57 -19.41 4.48
CA LEU A 62 -11.60 -20.80 4.99
C LEU A 62 -12.79 -21.06 5.92
N ARG A 63 -13.28 -20.03 6.63
CA ARG A 63 -14.40 -20.15 7.57
C ARG A 63 -15.78 -20.06 6.91
N HIS A 64 -15.89 -19.32 5.81
CA HIS A 64 -17.15 -18.99 5.15
C HIS A 64 -17.12 -19.35 3.67
N MET A 65 -16.96 -20.66 3.38
CA MET A 65 -16.88 -21.16 1.99
C MET A 65 -18.16 -20.99 1.19
N GLU A 66 -19.29 -20.74 1.86
CA GLU A 66 -20.60 -20.53 1.23
C GLU A 66 -20.83 -19.11 0.73
N LEU A 67 -20.01 -18.14 1.17
CA LEU A 67 -20.16 -16.74 0.78
C LEU A 67 -19.39 -16.41 -0.50
N ASP A 68 -19.89 -15.42 -1.25
CA ASP A 68 -19.16 -14.87 -2.39
C ASP A 68 -17.85 -14.20 -1.94
N PHE A 69 -16.81 -14.35 -2.75
CA PHE A 69 -15.47 -13.85 -2.43
C PHE A 69 -15.44 -12.34 -2.13
N GLU A 70 -16.23 -11.56 -2.85
CA GLU A 70 -16.35 -10.11 -2.61
C GLU A 70 -16.92 -9.80 -1.21
N THR A 71 -17.92 -10.56 -0.79
CA THR A 71 -18.51 -10.43 0.54
C THR A 71 -17.49 -10.80 1.63
N ILE A 72 -16.71 -11.85 1.40
CA ILE A 72 -15.63 -12.26 2.32
C ILE A 72 -14.58 -11.15 2.45
N VAL A 73 -14.16 -10.56 1.33
CA VAL A 73 -13.18 -9.46 1.33
C VAL A 73 -13.72 -8.25 2.09
N ASN A 74 -14.97 -7.84 1.83
CA ASN A 74 -15.59 -6.69 2.50
C ASN A 74 -15.72 -6.91 4.02
N ASN A 75 -16.14 -8.08 4.45
CA ASN A 75 -16.24 -8.43 5.86
C ASN A 75 -14.84 -8.42 6.53
N SER A 76 -13.85 -9.01 5.88
CA SER A 76 -12.47 -9.05 6.36
C SER A 76 -11.86 -7.65 6.48
N LEU A 77 -12.18 -6.76 5.54
CA LEU A 77 -11.77 -5.36 5.61
C LEU A 77 -12.40 -4.66 6.80
N ALA A 78 -13.71 -4.81 7.00
CA ALA A 78 -14.40 -4.19 8.14
C ALA A 78 -13.81 -4.64 9.48
N GLU A 79 -13.48 -5.92 9.63
CA GLU A 79 -12.83 -6.48 10.82
C GLU A 79 -11.40 -5.97 11.02
N SER A 80 -10.64 -5.79 9.94
CA SER A 80 -9.25 -5.34 9.99
C SER A 80 -9.11 -3.82 10.10
N LEU A 81 -10.16 -3.07 9.75
CA LEU A 81 -10.12 -1.60 9.62
C LEU A 81 -9.69 -0.93 10.91
N THR A 82 -10.33 -1.24 12.02
CA THR A 82 -10.05 -0.64 13.33
C THR A 82 -8.60 -0.86 13.75
N ARG A 83 -8.10 -2.08 13.54
CA ARG A 83 -6.70 -2.42 13.85
C ARG A 83 -5.73 -1.65 12.96
N SER A 84 -5.97 -1.62 11.66
CA SER A 84 -5.10 -0.93 10.69
C SER A 84 -5.08 0.57 10.94
N ILE A 85 -6.23 1.18 11.22
CA ILE A 85 -6.32 2.62 11.56
C ILE A 85 -5.59 2.92 12.86
N ASN A 86 -5.81 2.15 13.92
CA ASN A 86 -5.15 2.37 15.21
C ASN A 86 -3.63 2.24 15.08
N THR A 87 -3.14 1.22 14.39
CA THR A 87 -1.70 1.04 14.16
C THR A 87 -1.11 2.20 13.36
N SER A 88 -1.77 2.61 12.30
CA SER A 88 -1.32 3.72 11.46
C SER A 88 -1.37 5.06 12.21
N LEU A 89 -2.40 5.29 13.00
CA LEU A 89 -2.53 6.50 13.81
C LEU A 89 -1.43 6.60 14.85
N THR A 90 -1.17 5.50 15.57
CA THR A 90 -0.11 5.43 16.58
C THR A 90 1.26 5.71 15.96
N THR A 91 1.56 5.06 14.82
CA THR A 91 2.82 5.25 14.12
C THR A 91 2.94 6.67 13.57
N THR A 92 1.86 7.23 13.04
CA THR A 92 1.81 8.62 12.55
C THR A 92 2.11 9.61 13.66
N ILE A 93 1.53 9.44 14.86
CA ILE A 93 1.80 10.30 16.03
C ILE A 93 3.27 10.24 16.41
N VAL A 94 3.87 9.04 16.44
CA VAL A 94 5.30 8.89 16.76
C VAL A 94 6.18 9.58 15.72
N VAL A 95 5.88 9.43 14.43
CA VAL A 95 6.65 10.08 13.35
C VAL A 95 6.46 11.59 13.34
N LEU A 96 5.27 12.09 13.67
CA LEU A 96 5.03 13.53 13.86
C LEU A 96 5.84 14.07 15.04
N ALA A 97 5.86 13.36 16.17
CA ALA A 97 6.71 13.73 17.31
C ALA A 97 8.19 13.74 16.89
N LEU A 98 8.64 12.72 16.17
CA LEU A 98 10.00 12.68 15.63
C LEU A 98 10.28 13.92 14.76
N LEU A 99 9.36 14.28 13.85
CA LEU A 99 9.51 15.43 12.97
C LEU A 99 9.63 16.77 13.72
N LEU A 100 8.93 16.91 14.86
CA LEU A 100 8.94 18.13 15.65
C LEU A 100 10.22 18.29 16.49
N PHE A 101 10.80 17.20 16.95
CA PHE A 101 11.93 17.22 17.90
C PHE A 101 13.30 16.95 17.25
N VAL A 102 13.31 16.47 16.03
CA VAL A 102 14.56 16.09 15.34
C VAL A 102 15.08 17.24 14.50
N GLY A 103 16.40 17.38 14.49
CA GLY A 103 17.10 18.37 13.64
C GLY A 103 17.03 18.06 12.15
N ALA A 104 17.46 19.02 11.32
CA ALA A 104 17.40 18.97 9.86
C ALA A 104 17.97 17.70 9.20
N THR A 105 18.91 17.03 9.83
CA THR A 105 19.57 15.84 9.28
C THR A 105 18.63 14.65 9.06
N ILE A 106 17.65 14.45 9.95
CA ILE A 106 16.72 13.31 9.88
C ILE A 106 15.33 13.74 9.38
N GLN A 107 15.14 15.02 9.12
CA GLN A 107 13.85 15.58 8.70
C GLN A 107 13.34 14.92 7.40
N ASN A 108 14.21 14.74 6.39
CA ASN A 108 13.82 14.10 5.13
C ASN A 108 13.35 12.66 5.34
N PHE A 109 14.01 11.90 6.22
CA PHE A 109 13.58 10.56 6.61
C PHE A 109 12.19 10.57 7.24
N ALA A 110 11.94 11.45 8.21
CA ALA A 110 10.65 11.53 8.90
C ALA A 110 9.51 11.93 7.96
N ILE A 111 9.75 12.86 7.01
CA ILE A 111 8.77 13.29 6.02
C ILE A 111 8.41 12.14 5.07
N VAL A 112 9.41 11.43 4.52
CA VAL A 112 9.20 10.27 3.64
C VAL A 112 8.41 9.20 4.36
N LEU A 113 8.77 8.92 5.62
CA LEU A 113 8.11 7.93 6.45
C LEU A 113 6.65 8.31 6.71
N LEU A 114 6.36 9.58 7.02
CA LEU A 114 5.01 10.08 7.23
C LEU A 114 4.14 9.90 5.98
N ILE A 115 4.64 10.36 4.83
CA ILE A 115 3.94 10.21 3.54
C ILE A 115 3.70 8.73 3.24
N GLY A 116 4.72 7.90 3.44
CA GLY A 116 4.65 6.48 3.17
C GLY A 116 3.68 5.72 4.07
N ILE A 117 3.59 6.07 5.36
CA ILE A 117 2.62 5.47 6.28
C ILE A 117 1.20 5.80 5.85
N LEU A 118 0.91 7.06 5.55
CA LEU A 118 -0.43 7.49 5.11
C LEU A 118 -0.82 6.84 3.78
N ALA A 119 0.05 6.90 2.78
CA ALA A 119 -0.18 6.27 1.48
C ALA A 119 -0.29 4.74 1.59
N GLY A 120 0.59 4.10 2.37
CA GLY A 120 0.61 2.66 2.59
C GLY A 120 -0.64 2.15 3.31
N THR A 121 -1.14 2.88 4.30
CA THR A 121 -2.38 2.54 5.00
C THR A 121 -3.57 2.62 4.06
N PHE A 122 -3.69 3.70 3.30
CA PHE A 122 -4.75 3.84 2.30
C PHE A 122 -4.69 2.71 1.27
N SER A 123 -3.51 2.44 0.73
CA SER A 123 -3.33 1.40 -0.28
C SER A 123 -3.58 -0.01 0.25
N SER A 124 -3.17 -0.33 1.48
CA SER A 124 -3.41 -1.65 2.07
C SER A 124 -4.89 -1.94 2.35
N LEU A 125 -5.69 -0.91 2.61
CA LEU A 125 -7.12 -1.04 2.89
C LEU A 125 -7.99 -1.00 1.62
N PHE A 126 -7.59 -0.24 0.60
CA PHE A 126 -8.41 -0.04 -0.59
C PHE A 126 -7.82 -0.66 -1.85
N PHE A 127 -6.56 -0.41 -2.15
CA PHE A 127 -5.94 -0.86 -3.38
C PHE A 127 -5.62 -2.36 -3.38
N ALA A 128 -4.98 -2.87 -2.33
CA ALA A 128 -4.55 -4.26 -2.28
C ALA A 128 -5.72 -5.27 -2.28
N PRO A 129 -6.81 -5.07 -1.51
CA PRO A 129 -7.96 -5.95 -1.56
C PRO A 129 -8.74 -5.87 -2.88
N SER A 130 -8.88 -4.66 -3.44
CA SER A 130 -9.53 -4.49 -4.75
C SER A 130 -8.77 -5.21 -5.85
N LEU A 131 -7.43 -5.13 -5.83
CA LEU A 131 -6.58 -5.88 -6.75
C LEU A 131 -6.76 -7.38 -6.59
N LEU A 132 -6.89 -7.87 -5.36
CA LEU A 132 -7.12 -9.28 -5.07
C LEU A 132 -8.47 -9.78 -5.63
N VAL A 133 -9.55 -9.00 -5.49
CA VAL A 133 -10.87 -9.32 -6.05
C VAL A 133 -10.81 -9.39 -7.57
N VAL A 134 -10.19 -8.41 -8.21
CA VAL A 134 -10.03 -8.38 -9.68
C VAL A 134 -9.20 -9.58 -10.17
N TRP A 135 -8.18 -9.95 -9.41
CA TRP A 135 -7.34 -11.11 -9.72
C TRP A 135 -8.10 -12.42 -9.62
N GLU A 136 -8.88 -12.63 -8.58
CA GLU A 136 -9.64 -13.86 -8.32
C GLU A 136 -10.78 -14.04 -9.34
N LYS A 137 -11.51 -12.98 -9.66
CA LYS A 137 -12.58 -13.01 -10.67
C LYS A 137 -12.11 -13.19 -12.11
N ARG A 138 -10.79 -13.29 -12.36
CA ARG A 138 -10.18 -13.35 -13.71
C ARG A 138 -10.65 -12.25 -14.67
N GLU A 139 -11.13 -11.14 -14.16
CA GLU A 139 -11.53 -9.98 -14.97
C GLU A 139 -10.36 -9.33 -15.74
N TRP A 140 -9.14 -9.71 -15.39
CA TRP A 140 -7.93 -9.38 -16.15
C TRP A 140 -8.07 -9.66 -17.64
N ARG A 141 -8.72 -10.76 -18.03
CA ARG A 141 -8.94 -11.09 -19.44
C ARG A 141 -9.87 -10.10 -20.12
N ARG A 142 -10.82 -9.51 -19.42
CA ARG A 142 -11.68 -8.44 -19.94
C ARG A 142 -10.92 -7.15 -20.15
N PHE A 143 -10.05 -6.79 -19.19
CA PHE A 143 -9.27 -5.56 -19.24
C PHE A 143 -8.16 -5.63 -20.33
N VAL A 144 -7.47 -6.76 -20.44
CA VAL A 144 -6.45 -7.00 -21.46
C VAL A 144 -7.07 -7.05 -22.87
N ASN A 145 -8.28 -7.60 -23.02
CA ASN A 145 -8.98 -7.62 -24.31
C ASN A 145 -9.52 -6.24 -24.74
N TRP A 146 -9.60 -5.27 -23.83
CA TRP A 146 -9.99 -3.90 -24.13
C TRP A 146 -8.82 -3.04 -24.63
N LEU A 147 -7.57 -3.44 -24.36
CA LEU A 147 -6.38 -2.75 -24.86
C LEU A 147 -6.17 -3.10 -26.35
N PRO A 148 -6.35 -2.13 -27.28
CA PRO A 148 -6.30 -2.40 -28.73
C PRO A 148 -4.94 -2.88 -29.23
N PHE A 149 -3.89 -2.72 -28.44
CA PHE A 149 -2.51 -3.07 -28.82
C PHE A 149 -2.18 -4.57 -28.76
N ILE A 150 -2.97 -5.41 -28.11
CA ILE A 150 -2.67 -6.84 -27.94
C ILE A 150 -3.31 -7.70 -29.05
N LYS A 151 -4.26 -7.14 -29.80
CA LYS A 151 -4.93 -7.83 -30.91
C LYS A 151 -4.10 -7.93 -32.20
N ALA A 152 -2.93 -7.31 -32.27
CA ALA A 152 -2.11 -7.24 -33.47
C ALA A 152 -1.13 -8.43 -33.68
N GLY A 153 -1.11 -9.42 -32.78
CA GLY A 153 -0.11 -10.51 -32.79
C GLY A 153 -0.63 -11.91 -33.16
N SER A 154 -1.89 -12.07 -33.56
CA SER A 154 -2.42 -13.38 -34.00
C SER A 154 -2.96 -13.32 -35.43
N ARG A 155 -2.06 -13.23 -36.38
CA ARG A 155 -2.27 -13.67 -37.75
C ARG A 155 -1.01 -14.39 -38.23
#